data_677df57adc9aecc9668289cb0b2ec6c8
#
_entry.id   677df57adc9aecc9668289cb0b2ec6c8
#
_cell.length_a   1.000
_cell.length_b   1.000
_cell.length_c   1.000
_cell.angle_alpha   90.00
_cell.angle_beta   90.00
_cell.angle_gamma   90.00
#
_symmetry.space_group_name_H-M   'P 1'
#
loop_
_entity.id
_entity.type
_entity.pdbx_description
1 polymer ?
#
loop_
_entity_poly.entity_id
_entity_poly.type
_entity_poly.pdbx_seq_one_letter_code
_entity_poly.pdbx_strand_id
1 'polypeptide(L)'
;MTNGSLQSGCFDSQQTQVKLILLGLRATFINAQIILPVDMSNRWIHERKNDHYHQRAKKEGYRSRASYKLKQIQNKFGIFDEAEYVLDLGAAPGGWLQVTAEFIPEDGLVVGVDLDEIKPLWEPNIVTMVGDVRDPAVQEEVIGCFEGKADVVLSDMAPDVMGEWDVDQYRQIHLARIALRIADRLLKPDGWFVVKIFQGGEHQKFIREVKALFEYVKNFKPRASRRQSAERYIVAKGLKPGRKLPREQGGLDEEEDEGPLPGDQLFQDPGY
;
A
#
# COMPACT_ATOMS: atom_id res chain seq x y z
N MET A 1 -38.76 51.57 8.10
CA MET A 1 -38.03 51.46 9.36
C MET A 1 -38.15 50.03 9.84
N THR A 2 -37.23 49.17 9.53
CA THR A 2 -37.02 47.88 10.22
C THR A 2 -35.55 47.48 10.01
N ASN A 3 -34.78 47.56 11.08
CA ASN A 3 -33.38 47.15 11.18
C ASN A 3 -33.30 45.64 11.08
N GLY A 4 -32.57 45.13 10.12
CA GLY A 4 -32.12 43.75 10.04
C GLY A 4 -30.66 43.64 10.58
N SER A 5 -30.53 43.04 11.74
CA SER A 5 -29.26 42.75 12.38
C SER A 5 -28.51 41.64 11.64
N LEU A 6 -27.29 41.93 11.21
CA LEU A 6 -26.29 40.94 10.76
C LEU A 6 -25.80 40.13 11.96
N GLN A 7 -26.16 38.86 12.00
CA GLN A 7 -25.53 37.89 12.90
C GLN A 7 -24.18 37.46 12.29
N SER A 8 -23.08 37.86 12.96
CA SER A 8 -21.73 37.36 12.73
C SER A 8 -21.66 35.91 13.18
N GLY A 9 -21.59 34.97 12.24
CA GLY A 9 -21.33 33.57 12.51
C GLY A 9 -19.89 33.41 13.03
N CYS A 10 -19.79 32.97 14.28
CA CYS A 10 -18.54 32.56 14.90
C CYS A 10 -18.10 31.23 14.23
N PHE A 11 -17.09 31.30 13.34
CA PHE A 11 -16.49 30.10 12.75
C PHE A 11 -15.69 29.39 13.84
N ASP A 12 -16.04 28.13 14.10
CA ASP A 12 -15.39 27.28 15.10
C ASP A 12 -13.94 27.03 14.74
N SER A 13 -13.04 27.70 15.48
CA SER A 13 -11.58 27.65 15.28
C SER A 13 -10.97 26.27 15.52
N GLN A 14 -11.67 25.38 16.22
CA GLN A 14 -11.17 24.03 16.52
C GLN A 14 -11.27 23.07 15.32
N GLN A 15 -12.35 23.11 14.55
CA GLN A 15 -12.49 22.28 13.36
C GLN A 15 -11.50 22.66 12.24
N THR A 16 -11.09 23.91 12.18
CA THR A 16 -10.09 24.39 11.20
C THR A 16 -8.68 23.93 11.57
N GLN A 17 -8.34 23.85 12.85
CA GLN A 17 -7.04 23.35 13.32
C GLN A 17 -6.85 21.86 13.06
N VAL A 18 -7.87 21.04 13.31
CA VAL A 18 -7.81 19.60 13.07
C VAL A 18 -7.56 19.28 11.57
N LYS A 19 -8.22 20.05 10.69
CA LYS A 19 -8.04 19.88 9.25
C LYS A 19 -6.68 20.30 8.71
N LEU A 20 -6.02 21.25 9.38
CA LEU A 20 -4.66 21.70 9.05
C LEU A 20 -3.57 20.74 9.52
N ILE A 21 -3.78 20.09 10.67
CA ILE A 21 -2.85 19.08 11.22
C ILE A 21 -2.85 17.83 10.31
N LEU A 22 -4.02 17.43 9.79
CA LEU A 22 -4.16 16.30 8.87
C LEU A 22 -3.49 16.54 7.50
N LEU A 23 -3.22 17.81 7.14
CA LEU A 23 -2.54 18.16 5.89
C LEU A 23 -1.02 18.32 6.03
N GLY A 24 -0.44 18.13 7.23
CA GLY A 24 1.00 18.24 7.48
C GLY A 24 1.58 19.62 7.26
N LEU A 25 0.75 20.67 7.29
CA LEU A 25 1.16 22.07 7.07
C LEU A 25 1.47 22.76 8.40
N ARG A 26 2.70 23.26 8.57
CA ARG A 26 3.03 24.17 9.67
C ARG A 26 2.41 25.55 9.38
N ALA A 27 1.40 25.93 10.16
CA ALA A 27 0.84 27.27 10.11
C ALA A 27 1.50 28.16 11.16
N THR A 28 1.97 29.34 10.74
CA THR A 28 2.47 30.38 11.65
C THR A 28 1.39 31.43 11.82
N PHE A 29 1.01 31.72 13.06
CA PHE A 29 0.03 32.76 13.37
C PHE A 29 0.73 34.09 13.62
N ILE A 30 0.47 35.08 12.79
CA ILE A 30 0.81 36.48 13.02
C ILE A 30 -0.47 37.32 12.82
N ASN A 31 -0.91 38.03 13.87
CA ASN A 31 -2.07 38.90 13.86
C ASN A 31 -3.39 38.25 13.36
N ALA A 32 -3.78 37.09 13.93
CA ALA A 32 -5.06 36.43 13.68
C ALA A 32 -5.40 36.13 12.20
N GLN A 33 -4.44 36.22 11.29
CA GLN A 33 -4.57 35.72 9.92
C GLN A 33 -3.72 34.49 9.71
N ILE A 34 -4.33 33.40 9.21
CA ILE A 34 -3.61 32.18 8.83
C ILE A 34 -2.89 32.48 7.53
N ILE A 35 -1.57 32.67 7.59
CA ILE A 35 -0.73 32.75 6.40
C ILE A 35 -0.31 31.32 6.07
N LEU A 36 -1.02 30.69 5.15
CA LEU A 36 -0.56 29.45 4.51
C LEU A 36 0.65 29.80 3.65
N PRO A 37 1.70 28.95 3.59
CA PRO A 37 2.79 29.15 2.62
C PRO A 37 2.19 29.07 1.21
N VAL A 38 1.99 30.24 0.61
CA VAL A 38 1.24 30.47 -0.64
C VAL A 38 1.86 29.72 -1.82
N ASP A 39 3.13 29.35 -1.73
CA ASP A 39 3.87 28.75 -2.85
C ASP A 39 3.64 27.25 -3.00
N MET A 40 3.46 26.50 -1.90
CA MET A 40 3.25 25.04 -1.98
C MET A 40 1.86 24.66 -2.48
N SER A 41 0.81 25.38 -2.09
CA SER A 41 -0.57 25.06 -2.50
C SER A 41 -0.81 25.34 -3.99
N ASN A 42 -0.27 26.44 -4.51
CA ASN A 42 -0.40 26.81 -5.92
C ASN A 42 0.37 25.88 -6.84
N ARG A 43 1.57 25.47 -6.46
CA ARG A 43 2.37 24.50 -7.23
C ARG A 43 1.69 23.16 -7.33
N TRP A 44 1.16 22.62 -6.23
CA TRP A 44 0.45 21.34 -6.20
C TRP A 44 -0.85 21.37 -7.02
N ILE A 45 -1.63 22.46 -6.93
CA ILE A 45 -2.84 22.67 -7.74
C ILE A 45 -2.48 22.77 -9.24
N HIS A 46 -1.41 23.49 -9.57
CA HIS A 46 -0.94 23.62 -10.96
C HIS A 46 -0.41 22.30 -11.52
N GLU A 47 0.36 21.54 -10.74
CA GLU A 47 0.85 20.21 -11.12
C GLU A 47 -0.32 19.24 -11.33
N ARG A 48 -1.35 19.30 -10.48
CA ARG A 48 -2.55 18.45 -10.60
C ARG A 48 -3.42 18.83 -11.80
N LYS A 49 -3.55 20.13 -12.11
CA LYS A 49 -4.28 20.61 -13.32
C LYS A 49 -3.57 20.21 -14.59
N ASN A 50 -2.24 20.15 -14.61
CA ASN A 50 -1.45 19.79 -15.79
C ASN A 50 -1.14 18.29 -15.87
N ASP A 51 -1.60 17.49 -14.91
CA ASP A 51 -1.40 16.05 -14.90
C ASP A 51 -2.34 15.37 -15.91
N HIS A 52 -1.81 15.04 -17.09
CA HIS A 52 -2.53 14.40 -18.17
C HIS A 52 -3.29 13.13 -17.72
N TYR A 53 -2.67 12.27 -16.89
CA TYR A 53 -3.31 11.06 -16.41
C TYR A 53 -4.42 11.33 -15.40
N HIS A 54 -4.31 12.40 -14.61
CA HIS A 54 -5.38 12.81 -13.71
C HIS A 54 -6.62 13.31 -14.48
N GLN A 55 -6.40 14.15 -15.50
CA GLN A 55 -7.51 14.64 -16.34
C GLN A 55 -8.16 13.48 -17.10
N ARG A 56 -7.34 12.58 -17.63
CA ARG A 56 -7.80 11.41 -18.36
C ARG A 56 -8.59 10.47 -17.48
N ALA A 57 -8.13 10.18 -16.24
CA ALA A 57 -8.85 9.38 -15.26
C ALA A 57 -10.25 9.95 -14.99
N LYS A 58 -10.33 11.27 -14.76
CA LYS A 58 -11.62 11.95 -14.55
C LYS A 58 -12.54 11.83 -15.77
N LYS A 59 -12.00 11.95 -16.98
CA LYS A 59 -12.78 11.84 -18.24
C LYS A 59 -13.29 10.41 -18.47
N GLU A 60 -12.50 9.40 -18.15
CA GLU A 60 -12.80 7.98 -18.36
C GLU A 60 -13.50 7.34 -17.15
N GLY A 61 -13.80 8.10 -16.08
CA GLY A 61 -14.54 7.60 -14.92
C GLY A 61 -13.68 6.83 -13.90
N TYR A 62 -12.34 6.84 -14.01
CA TYR A 62 -11.50 6.21 -13.02
C TYR A 62 -11.36 7.04 -11.74
N ARG A 63 -11.39 6.38 -10.60
CA ARG A 63 -11.27 7.00 -9.28
C ARG A 63 -9.90 7.61 -9.01
N SER A 64 -8.85 7.12 -9.70
CA SER A 64 -7.49 7.63 -9.54
C SER A 64 -6.67 7.54 -10.81
N ARG A 65 -5.64 8.39 -10.94
CA ARG A 65 -4.64 8.28 -12.01
C ARG A 65 -3.80 6.99 -11.94
N ALA A 66 -3.77 6.35 -10.77
CA ALA A 66 -3.05 5.10 -10.57
C ALA A 66 -3.59 3.97 -11.46
N SER A 67 -4.85 4.04 -11.89
CA SER A 67 -5.47 3.14 -12.88
C SER A 67 -4.60 2.96 -14.13
N TYR A 68 -3.98 4.04 -14.63
CA TYR A 68 -3.11 3.94 -15.81
C TYR A 68 -1.76 3.27 -15.56
N LYS A 69 -1.31 3.20 -14.30
CA LYS A 69 -0.12 2.43 -13.96
C LYS A 69 -0.41 0.94 -14.14
N LEU A 70 -1.54 0.47 -13.60
CA LEU A 70 -1.97 -0.92 -13.72
C LEU A 70 -2.28 -1.28 -15.19
N LYS A 71 -2.98 -0.42 -15.95
CA LYS A 71 -3.19 -0.62 -17.39
C LYS A 71 -1.88 -0.75 -18.17
N GLN A 72 -0.86 0.02 -17.83
CA GLN A 72 0.46 -0.08 -18.48
C GLN A 72 1.22 -1.34 -18.06
N ILE A 73 1.02 -1.84 -16.84
CA ILE A 73 1.55 -3.12 -16.37
C ILE A 73 0.86 -4.25 -17.13
N GLN A 74 -0.47 -4.27 -17.18
CA GLN A 74 -1.25 -5.25 -17.95
C GLN A 74 -0.82 -5.27 -19.43
N ASN A 75 -0.80 -4.12 -20.09
CA ASN A 75 -0.44 -4.03 -21.51
C ASN A 75 0.98 -4.52 -21.82
N LYS A 76 1.87 -4.50 -20.83
CA LYS A 76 3.26 -4.93 -21.02
C LYS A 76 3.50 -6.39 -20.64
N PHE A 77 2.81 -6.90 -19.64
CA PHE A 77 3.12 -8.19 -19.04
C PHE A 77 1.99 -9.21 -19.17
N GLY A 78 0.75 -8.80 -19.49
CA GLY A 78 -0.39 -9.69 -19.61
C GLY A 78 -0.78 -10.36 -18.29
N ILE A 79 -0.72 -9.61 -17.18
CA ILE A 79 -0.91 -10.19 -15.82
C ILE A 79 -2.32 -10.73 -15.57
N PHE A 80 -3.29 -10.29 -16.37
CA PHE A 80 -4.71 -10.67 -16.25
C PHE A 80 -5.19 -11.61 -17.38
N ASP A 81 -4.31 -11.98 -18.35
CA ASP A 81 -4.76 -12.68 -19.57
C ASP A 81 -5.49 -14.01 -19.29
N GLU A 82 -5.19 -14.66 -18.17
CA GLU A 82 -5.81 -15.94 -17.75
C GLU A 82 -6.24 -15.89 -16.28
N ALA A 83 -6.41 -14.68 -15.71
CA ALA A 83 -6.70 -14.51 -14.30
C ALA A 83 -8.22 -14.49 -14.04
N GLU A 84 -8.63 -15.17 -12.98
CA GLU A 84 -10.00 -15.20 -12.45
C GLU A 84 -10.04 -14.66 -11.01
N TYR A 85 -8.96 -14.83 -10.23
CA TYR A 85 -8.89 -14.54 -8.80
C TYR A 85 -7.78 -13.55 -8.51
N VAL A 86 -8.15 -12.33 -8.09
CA VAL A 86 -7.21 -11.22 -7.89
C VAL A 86 -7.35 -10.60 -6.50
N LEU A 87 -6.23 -10.40 -5.81
CA LEU A 87 -6.13 -9.64 -4.58
C LEU A 87 -5.43 -8.30 -4.84
N ASP A 88 -6.03 -7.18 -4.40
CA ASP A 88 -5.48 -5.82 -4.45
C ASP A 88 -5.27 -5.27 -3.04
N LEU A 89 -4.00 -5.12 -2.63
CA LEU A 89 -3.58 -4.60 -1.33
C LEU A 89 -3.27 -3.10 -1.44
N GLY A 90 -3.97 -2.28 -0.63
CA GLY A 90 -3.95 -0.82 -0.75
C GLY A 90 -4.86 -0.34 -1.87
N ALA A 91 -6.07 -0.88 -1.92
CA ALA A 91 -6.99 -0.73 -3.04
C ALA A 91 -7.70 0.62 -3.10
N ALA A 92 -7.76 1.41 -2.00
CA ALA A 92 -8.43 2.70 -2.00
C ALA A 92 -7.78 3.72 -2.96
N PRO A 93 -8.57 4.52 -3.65
CA PRO A 93 -10.02 4.66 -3.65
C PRO A 93 -10.76 3.67 -4.59
N GLY A 94 -10.12 2.62 -5.10
CA GLY A 94 -10.70 1.61 -5.99
C GLY A 94 -10.35 1.77 -7.48
N GLY A 95 -9.34 2.58 -7.80
CA GLY A 95 -8.94 2.80 -9.20
C GLY A 95 -8.29 1.55 -9.84
N TRP A 96 -7.59 0.74 -9.07
CA TRP A 96 -7.03 -0.53 -9.55
C TRP A 96 -8.12 -1.61 -9.63
N LEU A 97 -9.06 -1.64 -8.70
CA LEU A 97 -10.23 -2.54 -8.76
C LEU A 97 -11.04 -2.32 -10.04
N GLN A 98 -11.28 -1.04 -10.44
CA GLN A 98 -11.96 -0.74 -11.70
C GLN A 98 -11.21 -1.31 -12.91
N VAL A 99 -9.88 -1.16 -12.96
CA VAL A 99 -9.06 -1.71 -14.04
C VAL A 99 -9.08 -3.22 -14.04
N THR A 100 -8.95 -3.84 -12.86
CA THR A 100 -8.98 -5.31 -12.72
C THR A 100 -10.29 -5.88 -13.25
N ALA A 101 -11.43 -5.28 -12.88
CA ALA A 101 -12.75 -5.72 -13.34
C ALA A 101 -12.95 -5.64 -14.87
N GLU A 102 -12.17 -4.83 -15.59
CA GLU A 102 -12.22 -4.80 -17.06
C GLU A 102 -11.66 -6.07 -17.70
N PHE A 103 -10.86 -6.86 -16.97
CA PHE A 103 -10.16 -8.04 -17.48
C PHE A 103 -10.63 -9.35 -16.84
N ILE A 104 -11.12 -9.30 -15.61
CA ILE A 104 -11.56 -10.50 -14.88
C ILE A 104 -13.00 -10.85 -15.26
N PRO A 105 -13.32 -12.12 -15.56
CA PRO A 105 -14.67 -12.54 -15.88
C PRO A 105 -15.66 -12.33 -14.72
N GLU A 106 -16.95 -12.24 -15.02
CA GLU A 106 -18.00 -11.94 -14.02
C GLU A 106 -18.12 -13.03 -12.94
N ASP A 107 -17.76 -14.27 -13.24
CA ASP A 107 -17.71 -15.41 -12.32
C ASP A 107 -16.38 -15.53 -11.56
N GLY A 108 -15.42 -14.66 -11.83
CA GLY A 108 -14.19 -14.52 -11.06
C GLY A 108 -14.41 -13.76 -9.75
N LEU A 109 -13.31 -13.52 -9.01
CA LEU A 109 -13.34 -12.77 -7.75
C LEU A 109 -12.19 -11.76 -7.68
N VAL A 110 -12.52 -10.52 -7.36
CA VAL A 110 -11.57 -9.45 -7.06
C VAL A 110 -11.78 -9.00 -5.63
N VAL A 111 -10.77 -9.19 -4.78
CA VAL A 111 -10.79 -8.74 -3.38
C VAL A 111 -9.87 -7.52 -3.25
N GLY A 112 -10.40 -6.40 -2.76
CA GLY A 112 -9.64 -5.20 -2.45
C GLY A 112 -9.63 -4.92 -0.95
N VAL A 113 -8.46 -4.70 -0.35
CA VAL A 113 -8.32 -4.33 1.06
C VAL A 113 -7.53 -3.05 1.23
N ASP A 114 -8.01 -2.17 2.12
CA ASP A 114 -7.36 -0.91 2.46
C ASP A 114 -7.68 -0.50 3.91
N LEU A 115 -6.88 0.41 4.47
CA LEU A 115 -7.20 1.09 5.74
C LEU A 115 -8.41 2.02 5.59
N ASP A 116 -8.57 2.61 4.41
CA ASP A 116 -9.65 3.52 4.09
C ASP A 116 -10.84 2.77 3.46
N GLU A 117 -12.05 3.23 3.77
CA GLU A 117 -13.28 2.72 3.16
C GLU A 117 -13.27 2.95 1.63
N ILE A 118 -13.50 1.89 0.86
CA ILE A 118 -13.64 1.96 -0.58
C ILE A 118 -15.14 2.12 -0.91
N LYS A 119 -15.50 3.23 -1.53
CA LYS A 119 -16.89 3.44 -1.98
C LYS A 119 -17.32 2.28 -2.87
N PRO A 120 -18.57 1.83 -2.79
CA PRO A 120 -19.07 0.71 -3.58
C PRO A 120 -18.74 0.85 -5.07
N LEU A 121 -18.34 -0.25 -5.67
CA LEU A 121 -18.18 -0.44 -7.10
C LEU A 121 -19.40 -1.20 -7.63
N TRP A 122 -19.72 -1.04 -8.90
CA TRP A 122 -20.96 -1.61 -9.47
C TRP A 122 -20.77 -3.06 -9.94
N GLU A 123 -19.52 -3.49 -10.06
CA GLU A 123 -19.13 -4.81 -10.52
C GLU A 123 -19.41 -5.84 -9.42
N PRO A 124 -20.23 -6.88 -9.70
CA PRO A 124 -20.74 -7.81 -8.69
C PRO A 124 -19.65 -8.76 -8.15
N ASN A 125 -18.56 -8.94 -8.89
CA ASN A 125 -17.44 -9.81 -8.55
C ASN A 125 -16.35 -9.11 -7.73
N ILE A 126 -16.59 -7.85 -7.28
CA ILE A 126 -15.67 -7.12 -6.43
C ILE A 126 -16.13 -7.15 -4.98
N VAL A 127 -15.28 -7.63 -4.10
CA VAL A 127 -15.42 -7.57 -2.64
C VAL A 127 -14.40 -6.58 -2.07
N THR A 128 -14.84 -5.67 -1.20
CA THR A 128 -13.96 -4.70 -0.54
C THR A 128 -13.99 -4.88 0.96
N MET A 129 -12.82 -4.79 1.58
CA MET A 129 -12.62 -4.93 3.03
C MET A 129 -11.87 -3.71 3.57
N VAL A 130 -12.24 -3.26 4.77
CA VAL A 130 -11.48 -2.27 5.53
C VAL A 130 -10.66 -3.02 6.57
N GLY A 131 -9.33 -2.90 6.51
CA GLY A 131 -8.45 -3.59 7.44
C GLY A 131 -6.98 -3.25 7.23
N ASP A 132 -6.22 -3.46 8.29
CA ASP A 132 -4.77 -3.30 8.26
C ASP A 132 -4.11 -4.66 7.94
N VAL A 133 -3.54 -4.79 6.76
CA VAL A 133 -2.86 -6.02 6.34
C VAL A 133 -1.56 -6.31 7.11
N ARG A 134 -1.15 -5.43 8.05
CA ARG A 134 -0.11 -5.71 9.03
C ARG A 134 -0.62 -6.63 10.14
N ASP A 135 -1.93 -6.64 10.38
CA ASP A 135 -2.58 -7.52 11.34
C ASP A 135 -2.74 -8.94 10.74
N PRO A 136 -2.19 -9.98 11.38
CA PRO A 136 -2.36 -11.36 10.93
C PRO A 136 -3.82 -11.81 10.81
N ALA A 137 -4.72 -11.30 11.66
CA ALA A 137 -6.14 -11.65 11.59
C ALA A 137 -6.77 -11.16 10.29
N VAL A 138 -6.45 -9.93 9.86
CA VAL A 138 -6.89 -9.38 8.58
C VAL A 138 -6.30 -10.16 7.40
N GLN A 139 -5.03 -10.61 7.50
CA GLN A 139 -4.45 -11.45 6.46
C GLN A 139 -5.19 -12.79 6.31
N GLU A 140 -5.57 -13.43 7.41
CA GLU A 140 -6.34 -14.68 7.37
C GLU A 140 -7.73 -14.45 6.78
N GLU A 141 -8.40 -13.34 7.14
CA GLU A 141 -9.71 -12.99 6.60
C GLU A 141 -9.63 -12.75 5.08
N VAL A 142 -8.66 -11.98 4.61
CA VAL A 142 -8.41 -11.72 3.18
C VAL A 142 -8.13 -13.00 2.42
N ILE A 143 -7.27 -13.89 2.94
CA ILE A 143 -6.94 -15.16 2.32
C ILE A 143 -8.18 -16.08 2.31
N GLY A 144 -8.99 -16.02 3.37
CA GLY A 144 -10.24 -16.79 3.51
C GLY A 144 -11.33 -16.42 2.50
N CYS A 145 -11.26 -15.24 1.85
CA CYS A 145 -12.17 -14.88 0.77
C CYS A 145 -11.97 -15.77 -0.49
N PHE A 146 -10.82 -16.40 -0.61
CA PHE A 146 -10.50 -17.26 -1.76
C PHE A 146 -10.72 -18.73 -1.39
N GLU A 147 -11.56 -19.44 -2.13
CA GLU A 147 -11.78 -20.88 -1.95
C GLU A 147 -10.56 -21.75 -2.33
N GLY A 148 -9.51 -21.12 -2.85
CA GLY A 148 -8.28 -21.76 -3.32
C GLY A 148 -7.10 -20.81 -3.33
N LYS A 149 -6.51 -20.61 -4.51
CA LYS A 149 -5.36 -19.74 -4.73
C LYS A 149 -5.69 -18.61 -5.70
N ALA A 150 -5.08 -17.45 -5.50
CA ALA A 150 -5.21 -16.31 -6.41
C ALA A 150 -4.27 -16.45 -7.62
N ASP A 151 -4.71 -15.92 -8.76
CA ASP A 151 -3.90 -15.81 -9.98
C ASP A 151 -2.97 -14.60 -9.90
N VAL A 152 -3.45 -13.52 -9.29
CA VAL A 152 -2.70 -12.25 -9.20
C VAL A 152 -2.81 -11.67 -7.79
N VAL A 153 -1.68 -11.24 -7.24
CA VAL A 153 -1.63 -10.39 -6.05
C VAL A 153 -0.99 -9.06 -6.42
N LEU A 154 -1.75 -7.99 -6.22
CA LEU A 154 -1.37 -6.60 -6.49
C LEU A 154 -1.10 -5.87 -5.16
N SER A 155 -0.18 -4.89 -5.17
CA SER A 155 0.00 -3.98 -4.05
C SER A 155 0.46 -2.60 -4.52
N ASP A 156 -0.42 -1.60 -4.37
CA ASP A 156 -0.07 -0.17 -4.52
C ASP A 156 0.02 0.54 -3.16
N MET A 157 0.16 -0.21 -2.05
CA MET A 157 0.30 0.35 -0.70
C MET A 157 1.46 1.35 -0.64
N ALA A 158 1.28 2.42 0.14
CA ALA A 158 2.31 3.39 0.48
C ALA A 158 2.19 3.81 1.94
N PRO A 159 3.31 4.06 2.62
CA PRO A 159 3.25 4.68 3.93
C PRO A 159 2.86 6.16 3.81
N ASP A 160 2.38 6.74 4.92
CA ASP A 160 2.33 8.18 5.06
C ASP A 160 3.76 8.73 5.01
N VAL A 161 4.02 9.58 4.02
CA VAL A 161 5.34 10.16 3.78
C VAL A 161 5.62 11.23 4.84
N MET A 162 6.67 11.04 5.63
CA MET A 162 7.08 11.97 6.68
C MET A 162 8.08 13.03 6.19
N GLY A 163 8.63 12.87 4.99
CA GLY A 163 9.66 13.74 4.41
C GLY A 163 11.09 13.34 4.80
N GLU A 164 11.26 12.27 5.57
CA GLU A 164 12.55 11.65 5.88
C GLU A 164 12.73 10.44 4.95
N TRP A 165 13.53 10.63 3.90
CA TRP A 165 13.62 9.70 2.79
C TRP A 165 13.97 8.25 3.21
N ASP A 166 14.93 8.09 4.11
CA ASP A 166 15.37 6.75 4.53
C ASP A 166 14.28 6.03 5.35
N VAL A 167 13.55 6.78 6.19
CA VAL A 167 12.42 6.24 6.97
C VAL A 167 11.26 5.89 6.06
N ASP A 168 10.90 6.77 5.14
CA ASP A 168 9.80 6.55 4.20
C ASP A 168 10.08 5.34 3.31
N GLN A 169 11.34 5.19 2.87
CA GLN A 169 11.77 4.04 2.09
C GLN A 169 11.71 2.73 2.89
N TYR A 170 12.20 2.73 4.13
CA TYR A 170 12.14 1.56 5.01
C TYR A 170 10.70 1.09 5.21
N ARG A 171 9.78 2.02 5.53
CA ARG A 171 8.36 1.75 5.69
C ARG A 171 7.73 1.18 4.42
N GLN A 172 8.08 1.74 3.25
CA GLN A 172 7.59 1.24 1.96
C GLN A 172 8.05 -0.21 1.72
N ILE A 173 9.31 -0.53 1.98
CA ILE A 173 9.84 -1.89 1.81
C ILE A 173 9.20 -2.85 2.83
N HIS A 174 8.91 -2.39 4.05
CA HIS A 174 8.19 -3.19 5.03
C HIS A 174 6.78 -3.59 4.52
N LEU A 175 6.00 -2.64 3.98
CA LEU A 175 4.71 -2.93 3.35
C LEU A 175 4.85 -3.88 2.16
N ALA A 176 5.88 -3.71 1.34
CA ALA A 176 6.16 -4.59 0.21
C ALA A 176 6.49 -6.03 0.66
N ARG A 177 7.18 -6.21 1.79
CA ARG A 177 7.45 -7.54 2.39
C ARG A 177 6.17 -8.19 2.92
N ILE A 178 5.24 -7.42 3.50
CA ILE A 178 3.94 -7.95 3.90
C ILE A 178 3.18 -8.47 2.68
N ALA A 179 3.11 -7.68 1.60
CA ALA A 179 2.50 -8.10 0.35
C ALA A 179 3.16 -9.37 -0.21
N LEU A 180 4.49 -9.48 -0.12
CA LEU A 180 5.26 -10.65 -0.57
C LEU A 180 4.92 -11.91 0.25
N ARG A 181 4.74 -11.79 1.57
CA ARG A 181 4.32 -12.91 2.43
C ARG A 181 2.91 -13.38 2.11
N ILE A 182 1.98 -12.46 1.89
CA ILE A 182 0.62 -12.79 1.47
C ILE A 182 0.65 -13.48 0.10
N ALA A 183 1.43 -12.98 -0.85
CA ALA A 183 1.60 -13.58 -2.17
C ALA A 183 2.18 -14.99 -2.11
N ASP A 184 3.18 -15.25 -1.27
CA ASP A 184 3.75 -16.59 -1.08
C ASP A 184 2.73 -17.62 -0.55
N ARG A 185 1.79 -17.17 0.29
CA ARG A 185 0.73 -18.00 0.87
C ARG A 185 -0.45 -18.21 -0.07
N LEU A 186 -0.81 -17.20 -0.85
CA LEU A 186 -2.07 -17.15 -1.61
C LEU A 186 -1.92 -17.47 -3.10
N LEU A 187 -0.79 -17.15 -3.73
CA LEU A 187 -0.65 -17.30 -5.19
C LEU A 187 -0.64 -18.76 -5.65
N LYS A 188 -1.23 -18.98 -6.82
CA LYS A 188 -1.00 -20.19 -7.64
C LYS A 188 0.48 -20.30 -8.02
N PRO A 189 1.00 -21.52 -8.35
CA PRO A 189 2.41 -21.67 -8.73
C PRO A 189 2.87 -20.78 -9.88
N ASP A 190 2.03 -20.55 -10.87
CA ASP A 190 2.28 -19.70 -12.06
C ASP A 190 1.71 -18.28 -11.92
N GLY A 191 1.24 -17.92 -10.73
CA GLY A 191 0.60 -16.63 -10.43
C GLY A 191 1.53 -15.43 -10.56
N TRP A 192 0.90 -14.26 -10.70
CA TRP A 192 1.58 -12.97 -10.80
C TRP A 192 1.60 -12.21 -9.48
N PHE A 193 2.73 -11.57 -9.20
CA PHE A 193 2.90 -10.64 -8.08
C PHE A 193 3.35 -9.28 -8.59
N VAL A 194 2.60 -8.23 -8.24
CA VAL A 194 2.93 -6.85 -8.60
C VAL A 194 2.95 -6.00 -7.35
N VAL A 195 4.08 -5.37 -7.05
CA VAL A 195 4.22 -4.58 -5.82
C VAL A 195 4.95 -3.26 -6.08
N LYS A 196 4.41 -2.18 -5.52
CA LYS A 196 5.07 -0.87 -5.51
C LYS A 196 6.20 -0.84 -4.49
N ILE A 197 7.32 -0.23 -4.91
CA ILE A 197 8.46 0.07 -4.06
C ILE A 197 8.99 1.46 -4.34
N PHE A 198 9.76 2.03 -3.40
CA PHE A 198 10.56 3.22 -3.66
C PHE A 198 11.99 2.82 -3.98
N GLN A 199 12.57 3.46 -5.01
CA GLN A 199 13.97 3.23 -5.37
C GLN A 199 14.89 3.89 -4.35
N GLY A 200 15.80 3.14 -3.71
CA GLY A 200 16.75 3.62 -2.70
C GLY A 200 17.59 2.46 -2.13
N GLY A 201 18.13 2.59 -0.90
CA GLY A 201 19.09 1.65 -0.30
C GLY A 201 18.60 0.21 -0.19
N GLU A 202 17.40 0.00 0.34
CA GLU A 202 16.81 -1.34 0.56
C GLU A 202 16.23 -1.99 -0.71
N HIS A 203 16.07 -1.23 -1.79
CA HIS A 203 15.46 -1.68 -3.04
C HIS A 203 16.12 -2.94 -3.63
N GLN A 204 17.47 -2.98 -3.67
CA GLN A 204 18.17 -4.13 -4.24
C GLN A 204 18.06 -5.38 -3.36
N LYS A 205 17.98 -5.21 -2.03
CA LYS A 205 17.78 -6.31 -1.10
C LYS A 205 16.41 -6.93 -1.32
N PHE A 206 15.36 -6.10 -1.39
CA PHE A 206 14.00 -6.57 -1.67
C PHE A 206 13.88 -7.29 -3.02
N ILE A 207 14.53 -6.78 -4.08
CA ILE A 207 14.56 -7.49 -5.38
C ILE A 207 15.19 -8.88 -5.24
N ARG A 208 16.25 -9.05 -4.43
CA ARG A 208 16.83 -10.37 -4.18
C ARG A 208 15.87 -11.30 -3.44
N GLU A 209 15.10 -10.77 -2.46
CA GLU A 209 14.07 -11.51 -1.75
C GLU A 209 12.99 -12.02 -2.73
N VAL A 210 12.49 -11.15 -3.62
CA VAL A 210 11.52 -11.56 -4.65
C VAL A 210 12.11 -12.57 -5.62
N LYS A 211 13.37 -12.40 -6.06
CA LYS A 211 14.05 -13.36 -6.96
C LYS A 211 14.30 -14.72 -6.31
N ALA A 212 14.38 -14.80 -4.99
CA ALA A 212 14.48 -16.07 -4.28
C ALA A 212 13.17 -16.88 -4.39
N LEU A 213 12.02 -16.20 -4.51
CA LEU A 213 10.70 -16.82 -4.53
C LEU A 213 10.14 -17.04 -5.94
N PHE A 214 10.45 -16.16 -6.89
CA PHE A 214 9.87 -16.16 -8.22
C PHE A 214 10.88 -16.48 -9.32
N GLU A 215 10.44 -17.15 -10.37
CA GLU A 215 11.25 -17.49 -11.53
C GLU A 215 11.51 -16.27 -12.42
N TYR A 216 10.47 -15.46 -12.64
CA TYR A 216 10.53 -14.26 -13.43
C TYR A 216 10.35 -13.02 -12.55
N VAL A 217 11.27 -12.05 -12.65
CA VAL A 217 11.22 -10.79 -11.88
C VAL A 217 11.69 -9.63 -12.76
N LYS A 218 10.87 -8.62 -12.90
CA LYS A 218 11.19 -7.37 -13.60
C LYS A 218 10.92 -6.15 -12.72
N ASN A 219 11.80 -5.16 -12.83
CA ASN A 219 11.62 -3.84 -12.25
C ASN A 219 11.10 -2.91 -13.35
N PHE A 220 9.93 -2.31 -13.15
CA PHE A 220 9.24 -1.51 -14.14
C PHE A 220 8.81 -0.16 -13.57
N LYS A 221 8.98 0.91 -14.35
CA LYS A 221 8.43 2.24 -14.06
C LYS A 221 7.40 2.58 -15.12
N PRO A 222 6.08 2.56 -14.79
CA PRO A 222 5.04 2.99 -15.71
C PRO A 222 5.24 4.45 -16.15
N ARG A 223 4.90 4.78 -17.38
CA ARG A 223 4.92 6.16 -17.88
C ARG A 223 3.92 7.05 -17.12
N ALA A 224 2.88 6.44 -16.54
CA ALA A 224 1.90 7.10 -15.69
C ALA A 224 2.48 7.50 -14.31
N SER A 225 3.60 6.95 -13.89
CA SER A 225 4.34 7.44 -12.71
C SER A 225 4.94 8.82 -13.00
N ARG A 226 4.92 9.73 -12.02
CA ARG A 226 5.55 11.05 -12.17
C ARG A 226 7.05 10.89 -12.40
N ARG A 227 7.65 11.72 -13.26
CA ARG A 227 9.07 11.63 -13.60
C ARG A 227 9.98 11.72 -12.38
N GLN A 228 9.70 12.63 -11.46
CA GLN A 228 10.44 12.87 -10.22
C GLN A 228 10.15 11.83 -9.12
N SER A 229 9.10 11.02 -9.24
CA SER A 229 8.78 10.00 -8.24
C SER A 229 9.82 8.87 -8.27
N ALA A 230 10.25 8.45 -7.09
CA ALA A 230 11.11 7.26 -6.90
C ALA A 230 10.33 5.94 -7.03
N GLU A 231 9.03 6.01 -7.24
CA GLU A 231 8.13 4.86 -7.37
C GLU A 231 8.51 3.96 -8.53
N ARG A 232 8.56 2.66 -8.24
CA ARG A 232 8.74 1.57 -9.20
C ARG A 232 7.84 0.40 -8.83
N TYR A 233 7.63 -0.50 -9.76
CA TYR A 233 6.91 -1.74 -9.55
C TYR A 233 7.81 -2.93 -9.82
N ILE A 234 7.81 -3.89 -8.90
CA ILE A 234 8.34 -5.21 -9.15
C ILE A 234 7.20 -6.05 -9.69
N VAL A 235 7.39 -6.62 -10.86
CA VAL A 235 6.46 -7.54 -11.53
C VAL A 235 7.14 -8.89 -11.55
N ALA A 236 6.53 -9.88 -10.90
CA ALA A 236 7.08 -11.23 -10.76
C ALA A 236 6.04 -12.27 -11.15
N LYS A 237 6.50 -13.41 -11.66
CA LYS A 237 5.67 -14.56 -12.06
C LYS A 237 6.35 -15.88 -11.71
N GLY A 238 5.53 -16.87 -11.39
CA GLY A 238 5.98 -18.23 -11.19
C GLY A 238 6.68 -18.44 -9.84
N LEU A 239 5.98 -19.01 -8.87
CA LEU A 239 6.55 -19.35 -7.56
C LEU A 239 7.46 -20.59 -7.68
N LYS A 240 8.70 -20.48 -7.23
CA LYS A 240 9.67 -21.57 -7.25
C LYS A 240 9.26 -22.69 -6.30
N PRO A 241 9.39 -23.97 -6.68
CA PRO A 241 9.18 -25.09 -5.78
C PRO A 241 10.24 -25.09 -4.65
N GLY A 242 9.83 -25.44 -3.44
CA GLY A 242 10.76 -25.53 -2.28
C GLY A 242 11.32 -24.19 -1.80
N ARG A 243 10.73 -23.07 -2.26
CA ARG A 243 11.12 -21.70 -1.86
C ARG A 243 10.99 -21.51 -0.35
N LYS A 244 11.84 -20.64 0.18
CA LYS A 244 11.75 -20.18 1.57
C LYS A 244 11.89 -18.67 1.57
N LEU A 245 10.96 -18.00 2.26
CA LEU A 245 11.10 -16.56 2.55
C LEU A 245 12.38 -16.36 3.39
N PRO A 246 13.22 -15.38 3.06
CA PRO A 246 14.31 -14.97 3.93
C PRO A 246 13.74 -14.60 5.31
N ARG A 247 14.33 -15.09 6.39
CA ARG A 247 13.96 -14.67 7.75
C ARG A 247 14.18 -13.17 7.86
N GLU A 248 13.25 -12.46 8.50
CA GLU A 248 13.44 -11.03 8.82
C GLU A 248 14.63 -10.91 9.79
N GLN A 249 15.69 -10.24 9.33
CA GLN A 249 16.75 -9.82 10.24
C GLN A 249 16.22 -8.56 10.94
N GLY A 250 15.74 -8.69 12.20
CA GLY A 250 15.36 -7.55 13.03
C GLY A 250 13.95 -7.54 13.65
N GLY A 251 13.25 -8.67 13.75
CA GLY A 251 12.33 -8.85 14.87
C GLY A 251 13.17 -8.87 16.14
N LEU A 252 12.78 -8.16 17.19
CA LEU A 252 13.26 -8.42 18.53
C LEU A 252 13.04 -9.93 18.72
N ASP A 253 14.15 -10.67 18.78
CA ASP A 253 14.12 -12.08 19.12
C ASP A 253 13.30 -12.16 20.40
N GLU A 254 12.12 -12.81 20.37
CA GLU A 254 11.58 -13.41 21.57
C GLU A 254 12.75 -14.22 22.10
N GLU A 255 13.32 -13.77 23.23
CA GLU A 255 14.33 -14.51 23.95
C GLU A 255 13.76 -15.92 24.09
N GLU A 256 14.29 -16.86 23.29
CA GLU A 256 14.11 -18.26 23.58
C GLU A 256 14.60 -18.40 25.01
N ASP A 257 13.63 -18.67 25.91
CA ASP A 257 13.88 -19.01 27.31
C ASP A 257 14.88 -20.20 27.28
N GLU A 258 16.18 -19.85 27.30
CA GLU A 258 17.23 -20.83 27.56
C GLU A 258 16.98 -21.29 28.98
N GLY A 259 16.25 -22.41 29.09
CA GLY A 259 16.05 -23.09 30.32
C GLY A 259 17.34 -23.17 31.12
N PRO A 260 17.29 -23.25 32.45
CA PRO A 260 18.41 -23.06 33.36
C PRO A 260 19.61 -23.91 32.94
N LEU A 261 20.76 -23.25 32.76
CA LEU A 261 22.05 -23.88 32.43
C LEU A 261 22.31 -25.07 33.37
N PRO A 262 22.74 -26.23 32.88
CA PRO A 262 23.06 -27.37 33.71
C PRO A 262 24.37 -27.08 34.48
N GLY A 263 24.27 -26.55 35.69
CA GLY A 263 25.47 -26.21 36.51
C GLY A 263 25.26 -25.73 37.92
N ASP A 264 24.04 -25.33 38.34
CA ASP A 264 23.79 -24.81 39.69
C ASP A 264 23.33 -25.89 40.71
N GLN A 265 23.91 -27.05 40.64
CA GLN A 265 23.93 -27.96 41.78
C GLN A 265 25.40 -28.11 42.22
N LEU A 266 25.79 -27.36 43.21
CA LEU A 266 26.86 -27.71 44.19
C LEU A 266 27.32 -26.45 44.95
N PHE A 267 26.57 -26.03 45.97
CA PHE A 267 27.16 -25.49 47.19
C PHE A 267 26.11 -25.67 48.32
N GLN A 268 26.09 -26.87 48.92
CA GLN A 268 25.60 -27.05 50.24
C GLN A 268 26.70 -26.57 51.18
N ASP A 269 26.42 -25.50 51.92
CA ASP A 269 27.25 -24.99 53.00
C ASP A 269 27.11 -25.93 54.22
N PRO A 270 28.20 -26.54 54.74
CA PRO A 270 28.12 -27.26 56.02
C PRO A 270 28.20 -26.24 57.13
N GLY A 271 27.13 -26.17 57.94
CA GLY A 271 26.95 -25.27 59.06
C GLY A 271 28.11 -25.27 60.10
N TYR A 272 28.22 -24.11 60.70
CA TYR A 272 28.55 -23.87 62.12
C TYR A 272 27.70 -22.69 62.62
#